data_05eee3e0a0424802f78eb48fe94d8fd4
#
_entry.id   05eee3e0a0424802f78eb48fe94d8fd4
#
_cell.length_a   1.000
_cell.length_b   1.000
_cell.length_c   1.000
_cell.angle_alpha   90.00
_cell.angle_beta   90.00
_cell.angle_gamma   90.00
#
_symmetry.space_group_name_H-M   'P 1'
#
loop_
_entity.id
_entity.type
_entity.pdbx_description
1 polymer ?
#
loop_
_entity_poly.entity_id
_entity_poly.type
_entity_poly.pdbx_seq_one_letter_code
_entity_poly.pdbx_strand_id
1 'polypeptide(L)'
;MTQCPLVSISCLTYNHAPYLRQCLDGFVMQITSFPIEILIYDDASGDGTQNIIEEYQKKYPDIIKPIYQTENQYSKGVKVGFVYNYSRAKGEYIAFCEGDDYWTDPYKLQKQIDFLECYSDYVICSHRYRICLKEEKVMNDEINRLAIYLMGCLLICLS
;
A
#
# COMPACT_ATOMS: atom_id res chain seq x y z
N MET A 1 -2.51 21.33 15.29
CA MET A 1 -3.17 21.24 13.97
C MET A 1 -2.49 20.10 13.25
N THR A 2 -3.21 19.03 12.93
CA THR A 2 -2.66 17.92 12.12
C THR A 2 -2.43 18.44 10.71
N GLN A 3 -1.18 18.42 10.27
CA GLN A 3 -0.81 18.83 8.92
C GLN A 3 -1.48 17.89 7.91
N CYS A 4 -1.98 18.43 6.77
CA CYS A 4 -2.58 17.61 5.73
C CYS A 4 -1.51 16.64 5.16
N PRO A 5 -1.79 15.34 4.99
CA PRO A 5 -0.83 14.44 4.42
C PRO A 5 -0.54 14.79 2.96
N LEU A 6 0.72 14.64 2.52
CA LEU A 6 1.08 14.74 1.11
C LEU A 6 0.83 13.43 0.39
N VAL A 7 1.06 12.30 1.05
CA VAL A 7 0.89 10.95 0.49
C VAL A 7 -0.12 10.16 1.30
N SER A 8 -1.12 9.57 0.61
CA SER A 8 -2.01 8.55 1.15
C SER A 8 -1.53 7.18 0.68
N ILE A 9 -1.11 6.31 1.61
CA ILE A 9 -0.81 4.91 1.31
C ILE A 9 -2.13 4.14 1.29
N SER A 10 -2.46 3.51 0.18
CA SER A 10 -3.65 2.66 0.02
C SER A 10 -3.25 1.19 0.09
N CYS A 11 -3.67 0.53 1.16
CA CYS A 11 -3.45 -0.90 1.41
C CYS A 11 -4.78 -1.65 1.39
N LEU A 12 -4.87 -2.65 0.52
CA LEU A 12 -6.00 -3.59 0.48
C LEU A 12 -5.57 -4.92 1.10
N THR A 13 -6.44 -5.54 1.88
CA THR A 13 -6.13 -6.80 2.53
C THR A 13 -7.36 -7.72 2.61
N TYR A 14 -7.12 -9.01 2.41
CA TYR A 14 -8.07 -10.09 2.64
C TYR A 14 -7.32 -11.39 2.96
N ASN A 15 -7.40 -11.83 4.23
CA ASN A 15 -6.68 -13.01 4.72
C ASN A 15 -5.15 -12.96 4.51
N HIS A 16 -4.55 -11.82 4.85
CA HIS A 16 -3.11 -11.57 4.71
C HIS A 16 -2.34 -11.62 6.05
N ALA A 17 -2.89 -12.24 7.11
CA ALA A 17 -2.24 -12.30 8.43
C ALA A 17 -0.76 -12.74 8.40
N PRO A 18 -0.33 -13.72 7.56
CA PRO A 18 1.07 -14.13 7.51
C PRO A 18 2.06 -13.09 6.99
N TYR A 19 1.58 -12.08 6.24
CA TYR A 19 2.40 -11.10 5.53
C TYR A 19 2.24 -9.67 6.07
N LEU A 20 1.05 -9.37 6.60
CA LEU A 20 0.61 -8.01 6.88
C LEU A 20 1.52 -7.25 7.87
N ARG A 21 2.12 -7.94 8.85
CA ARG A 21 3.09 -7.28 9.76
C ARG A 21 4.26 -6.69 9.00
N GLN A 22 4.84 -7.45 8.07
CA GLN A 22 5.96 -6.98 7.26
C GLN A 22 5.55 -5.85 6.32
N CYS A 23 4.34 -5.91 5.77
CA CYS A 23 3.75 -4.83 4.97
C CYS A 23 3.65 -3.54 5.79
N LEU A 24 3.00 -3.59 6.96
CA LEU A 24 2.79 -2.42 7.81
C LEU A 24 4.11 -1.86 8.38
N ASP A 25 5.07 -2.70 8.72
CA ASP A 25 6.43 -2.27 9.10
C ASP A 25 7.08 -1.49 7.96
N GLY A 26 6.92 -1.93 6.71
CA GLY A 26 7.38 -1.23 5.53
C GLY A 26 6.78 0.17 5.36
N PHE A 27 5.55 0.38 5.82
CA PHE A 27 4.90 1.70 5.78
C PHE A 27 5.37 2.61 6.91
N VAL A 28 5.36 2.10 8.16
CA VAL A 28 5.69 2.93 9.32
C VAL A 28 7.17 3.26 9.45
N MET A 29 8.05 2.52 8.77
CA MET A 29 9.48 2.82 8.71
C MET A 29 9.82 3.97 7.75
N GLN A 30 8.87 4.44 6.91
CA GLN A 30 9.18 5.46 5.91
C GLN A 30 9.67 6.76 6.56
N ILE A 31 10.79 7.27 6.05
CA ILE A 31 11.39 8.53 6.43
C ILE A 31 11.10 9.55 5.34
N THR A 32 10.24 10.53 5.67
CA THR A 32 9.79 11.55 4.74
C THR A 32 9.87 12.94 5.36
N SER A 33 10.09 13.97 4.53
CA SER A 33 10.02 15.38 4.95
C SER A 33 8.59 15.93 4.97
N PHE A 34 7.61 15.10 4.64
CA PHE A 34 6.19 15.41 4.55
C PHE A 34 5.35 14.41 5.35
N PRO A 35 4.14 14.80 5.79
CA PRO A 35 3.23 13.90 6.48
C PRO A 35 2.61 12.87 5.52
N ILE A 36 2.33 11.68 6.06
CA ILE A 36 1.67 10.57 5.36
C ILE A 36 0.45 10.11 6.14
N GLU A 37 -0.49 9.46 5.46
CA GLU A 37 -1.55 8.65 6.07
C GLU A 37 -1.56 7.25 5.46
N ILE A 38 -2.04 6.27 6.22
CA ILE A 38 -2.13 4.86 5.82
C ILE A 38 -3.59 4.44 5.87
N LEU A 39 -4.17 4.27 4.69
CA LEU A 39 -5.55 3.86 4.49
C LEU A 39 -5.59 2.36 4.29
N ILE A 40 -6.04 1.62 5.30
CA ILE A 40 -6.16 0.16 5.23
C ILE A 40 -7.63 -0.18 5.00
N TYR A 41 -7.89 -1.05 4.04
CA TYR A 41 -9.19 -1.63 3.80
C TYR A 41 -9.11 -3.14 3.95
N ASP A 42 -9.85 -3.67 4.91
CA ASP A 42 -9.96 -5.12 5.15
C ASP A 42 -11.30 -5.63 4.64
N ASP A 43 -11.26 -6.58 3.71
CA ASP A 43 -12.43 -7.12 3.01
C ASP A 43 -13.04 -8.35 3.71
N ALA A 44 -13.32 -8.20 5.01
CA ALA A 44 -13.90 -9.25 5.87
C ALA A 44 -12.96 -10.45 6.09
N SER A 45 -11.71 -10.20 6.47
CA SER A 45 -10.75 -11.25 6.81
C SER A 45 -11.16 -12.06 8.03
N GLY A 46 -10.92 -13.39 7.98
CA GLY A 46 -11.22 -14.33 9.06
C GLY A 46 -9.98 -14.98 9.71
N ASP A 47 -8.76 -14.66 9.25
CA ASP A 47 -7.51 -15.33 9.61
C ASP A 47 -6.68 -14.63 10.71
N GLY A 48 -7.19 -13.55 11.29
CA GLY A 48 -6.48 -12.70 12.26
C GLY A 48 -5.86 -11.43 11.65
N THR A 49 -6.02 -11.17 10.36
CA THR A 49 -5.60 -9.94 9.69
C THR A 49 -6.10 -8.70 10.44
N GLN A 50 -7.38 -8.66 10.82
CA GLN A 50 -7.98 -7.52 11.54
C GLN A 50 -7.30 -7.23 12.88
N ASN A 51 -6.93 -8.28 13.64
CA ASN A 51 -6.24 -8.12 14.92
C ASN A 51 -4.88 -7.43 14.76
N ILE A 52 -4.16 -7.76 13.66
CA ILE A 52 -2.88 -7.12 13.33
C ILE A 52 -3.09 -5.64 12.99
N ILE A 53 -4.12 -5.32 12.20
CA ILE A 53 -4.44 -3.93 11.85
C ILE A 53 -4.75 -3.12 13.12
N GLU A 54 -5.58 -3.67 14.03
CA GLU A 54 -5.92 -3.00 15.30
C GLU A 54 -4.68 -2.74 16.17
N GLU A 55 -3.74 -3.69 16.23
CA GLU A 55 -2.48 -3.52 16.97
C GLU A 55 -1.69 -2.32 16.43
N TYR A 56 -1.53 -2.22 15.11
CA TYR A 56 -0.81 -1.11 14.48
C TYR A 56 -1.58 0.20 14.58
N GLN A 57 -2.91 0.18 14.48
CA GLN A 57 -3.74 1.38 14.69
C GLN A 57 -3.58 1.93 16.12
N LYS A 58 -3.55 1.07 17.14
CA LYS A 58 -3.30 1.49 18.53
C LYS A 58 -1.91 2.10 18.71
N LYS A 59 -0.92 1.59 17.99
CA LYS A 59 0.48 2.09 18.04
C LYS A 59 0.67 3.38 17.25
N TYR A 60 -0.06 3.56 16.14
CA TYR A 60 0.07 4.68 15.22
C TYR A 60 -1.31 5.32 14.89
N PRO A 61 -2.06 5.81 15.89
CA PRO A 61 -3.46 6.23 15.72
C PRO A 61 -3.63 7.46 14.81
N ASP A 62 -2.58 8.29 14.71
CA ASP A 62 -2.64 9.51 13.92
C ASP A 62 -2.54 9.26 12.41
N ILE A 63 -1.85 8.18 12.00
CA ILE A 63 -1.58 7.91 10.59
C ILE A 63 -2.34 6.69 10.06
N ILE A 64 -2.61 5.65 10.86
CA ILE A 64 -3.30 4.43 10.42
C ILE A 64 -4.81 4.58 10.55
N LYS A 65 -5.50 4.42 9.41
CA LYS A 65 -6.93 4.64 9.27
C LYS A 65 -7.59 3.43 8.61
N PRO A 66 -7.99 2.40 9.38
CA PRO A 66 -8.61 1.20 8.82
C PRO A 66 -10.09 1.38 8.53
N ILE A 67 -10.57 0.57 7.59
CA ILE A 67 -11.99 0.21 7.38
C ILE A 67 -12.07 -1.31 7.41
N TYR A 68 -13.03 -1.83 8.14
CA TYR A 68 -13.31 -3.25 8.25
C TYR A 68 -14.67 -3.56 7.62
N GLN A 69 -14.71 -4.53 6.71
CA GLN A 69 -15.96 -5.04 6.16
C GLN A 69 -16.43 -6.25 6.97
N THR A 70 -17.74 -6.49 6.94
CA THR A 70 -18.39 -7.70 7.50
C THR A 70 -18.65 -8.76 6.45
N GLU A 71 -18.57 -8.39 5.17
CA GLU A 71 -18.76 -9.26 4.02
C GLU A 71 -17.76 -8.88 2.93
N ASN A 72 -17.26 -9.89 2.21
CA ASN A 72 -16.29 -9.69 1.12
C ASN A 72 -16.96 -8.94 -0.05
N GLN A 73 -16.56 -7.70 -0.28
CA GLN A 73 -17.09 -6.81 -1.31
C GLN A 73 -16.44 -7.06 -2.67
N TYR A 74 -15.16 -7.46 -2.67
CA TYR A 74 -14.45 -7.78 -3.91
C TYR A 74 -15.13 -8.93 -4.66
N SER A 75 -15.57 -9.98 -3.95
CA SER A 75 -16.30 -11.11 -4.53
C SER A 75 -17.66 -10.72 -5.16
N LYS A 76 -18.19 -9.55 -4.77
CA LYS A 76 -19.42 -8.97 -5.34
C LYS A 76 -19.14 -8.04 -6.54
N GLY A 77 -17.89 -7.97 -7.00
CA GLY A 77 -17.49 -7.14 -8.13
C GLY A 77 -17.25 -5.66 -7.78
N VAL A 78 -17.20 -5.30 -6.49
CA VAL A 78 -16.91 -3.93 -6.07
C VAL A 78 -15.43 -3.61 -6.30
N LYS A 79 -15.12 -2.46 -6.89
CA LYS A 79 -13.75 -1.94 -7.03
C LYS A 79 -13.31 -1.31 -5.71
N VAL A 80 -13.02 -2.17 -4.72
CA VAL A 80 -12.83 -1.79 -3.31
C VAL A 80 -11.79 -0.70 -3.09
N GLY A 81 -10.68 -0.71 -3.81
CA GLY A 81 -9.66 0.33 -3.71
C GLY A 81 -10.19 1.72 -4.06
N PHE A 82 -10.95 1.80 -5.15
CA PHE A 82 -11.58 3.05 -5.60
C PHE A 82 -12.66 3.54 -4.64
N VAL A 83 -13.56 2.62 -4.26
CA VAL A 83 -14.74 2.98 -3.46
C VAL A 83 -14.36 3.37 -2.04
N TYR A 84 -13.41 2.66 -1.42
CA TYR A 84 -13.14 2.83 0.01
C TYR A 84 -11.85 3.59 0.33
N ASN A 85 -10.74 3.35 -0.36
CA ASN A 85 -9.49 4.04 -0.03
C ASN A 85 -9.29 5.32 -0.84
N TYR A 86 -9.43 5.27 -2.16
CA TYR A 86 -9.25 6.44 -3.01
C TYR A 86 -10.22 7.58 -2.64
N SER A 87 -11.50 7.29 -2.41
CA SER A 87 -12.52 8.29 -2.11
C SER A 87 -12.29 9.07 -0.81
N ARG A 88 -11.49 8.55 0.11
CA ARG A 88 -11.17 9.19 1.40
C ARG A 88 -9.73 9.64 1.53
N ALA A 89 -8.91 9.41 0.52
CA ALA A 89 -7.52 9.87 0.48
C ALA A 89 -7.46 11.39 0.55
N LYS A 90 -6.57 11.91 1.39
CA LYS A 90 -6.35 13.34 1.59
C LYS A 90 -5.01 13.80 1.03
N GLY A 91 -4.14 12.86 0.67
CA GLY A 91 -2.87 13.13 0.05
C GLY A 91 -3.04 13.55 -1.40
N GLU A 92 -2.15 14.41 -1.88
CA GLU A 92 -2.02 14.77 -3.28
C GLU A 92 -1.54 13.60 -4.14
N TYR A 93 -0.82 12.67 -3.49
CA TYR A 93 -0.31 11.45 -4.10
C TYR A 93 -0.92 10.21 -3.42
N ILE A 94 -1.20 9.15 -4.20
CA ILE A 94 -1.58 7.85 -3.68
C ILE A 94 -0.49 6.82 -3.97
N ALA A 95 0.03 6.17 -2.91
CA ALA A 95 0.93 5.03 -3.00
C ALA A 95 0.16 3.73 -2.78
N PHE A 96 0.22 2.81 -3.73
CA PHE A 96 -0.47 1.53 -3.64
C PHE A 96 0.48 0.44 -3.13
N CYS A 97 0.00 -0.40 -2.22
CA CYS A 97 0.66 -1.61 -1.78
C CYS A 97 -0.37 -2.56 -1.17
N GLU A 98 -0.45 -3.79 -1.63
CA GLU A 98 -1.35 -4.80 -1.07
C GLU A 98 -0.78 -5.39 0.23
N GLY A 99 -1.65 -5.97 1.07
CA GLY A 99 -1.27 -6.44 2.40
C GLY A 99 -0.34 -7.67 2.43
N ASP A 100 -0.10 -8.31 1.30
CA ASP A 100 0.85 -9.41 1.10
C ASP A 100 2.18 -8.98 0.45
N ASP A 101 2.30 -7.69 0.09
CA ASP A 101 3.51 -7.04 -0.38
C ASP A 101 4.18 -6.22 0.73
N TYR A 102 5.48 -5.91 0.61
CA TYR A 102 6.18 -5.06 1.56
C TYR A 102 7.30 -4.23 0.94
N TRP A 103 7.55 -3.08 1.55
CA TRP A 103 8.64 -2.18 1.16
C TRP A 103 9.87 -2.42 2.02
N THR A 104 11.06 -2.35 1.39
CA THR A 104 12.35 -2.57 2.04
C THR A 104 13.20 -1.30 2.16
N ASP A 105 12.88 -0.26 1.40
CA ASP A 105 13.62 1.01 1.41
C ASP A 105 12.89 2.05 2.26
N PRO A 106 13.48 2.52 3.38
CA PRO A 106 12.85 3.53 4.24
C PRO A 106 12.71 4.91 3.57
N TYR A 107 13.40 5.16 2.47
CA TYR A 107 13.32 6.41 1.71
C TYR A 107 12.53 6.27 0.41
N LYS A 108 11.78 5.17 0.24
CA LYS A 108 11.02 4.90 -1.00
C LYS A 108 10.08 6.05 -1.35
N LEU A 109 9.23 6.47 -0.43
CA LEU A 109 8.26 7.54 -0.68
C LEU A 109 8.97 8.87 -0.93
N GLN A 110 9.98 9.21 -0.15
CA GLN A 110 10.75 10.45 -0.37
C GLN A 110 11.33 10.50 -1.77
N LYS A 111 12.01 9.44 -2.21
CA LYS A 111 12.62 9.37 -3.55
C LYS A 111 11.59 9.47 -4.68
N GLN A 112 10.41 8.87 -4.52
CA GLN A 112 9.37 8.92 -5.54
C GLN A 112 8.71 10.29 -5.62
N ILE A 113 8.48 10.96 -4.49
CA ILE A 113 7.97 12.33 -4.46
C ILE A 113 9.01 13.29 -5.05
N ASP A 114 10.27 13.22 -4.62
CA ASP A 114 11.34 14.07 -5.17
C ASP A 114 11.42 13.94 -6.69
N PHE A 115 11.23 12.73 -7.23
CA PHE A 115 11.20 12.50 -8.67
C PHE A 115 10.00 13.18 -9.33
N LEU A 116 8.78 12.96 -8.83
CA LEU A 116 7.56 13.52 -9.43
C LEU A 116 7.52 15.06 -9.34
N GLU A 117 7.99 15.62 -8.23
CA GLU A 117 8.11 17.07 -8.06
C GLU A 117 9.17 17.69 -8.98
N CYS A 118 10.26 16.95 -9.26
CA CYS A 118 11.31 17.41 -10.18
C CYS A 118 10.90 17.31 -11.66
N TYR A 119 10.03 16.37 -11.99
CA TYR A 119 9.63 16.05 -13.36
C TYR A 119 8.11 16.10 -13.52
N SER A 120 7.56 17.30 -13.63
CA SER A 120 6.10 17.57 -13.68
C SER A 120 5.35 16.93 -14.87
N ASP A 121 6.08 16.45 -15.89
CA ASP A 121 5.48 15.75 -17.04
C ASP A 121 5.07 14.30 -16.69
N TYR A 122 5.51 13.78 -15.53
CA TYR A 122 5.17 12.45 -15.07
C TYR A 122 4.13 12.51 -13.94
N VAL A 123 3.07 11.76 -14.08
CA VAL A 123 2.00 11.63 -13.07
C VAL A 123 2.06 10.29 -12.32
N ILE A 124 2.95 9.38 -12.73
CA ILE A 124 3.10 8.05 -12.18
C ILE A 124 4.57 7.71 -12.00
N CYS A 125 4.93 7.19 -10.82
CA CYS A 125 6.26 6.66 -10.54
C CYS A 125 6.15 5.24 -9.98
N SER A 126 6.89 4.30 -10.56
CA SER A 126 7.00 2.92 -10.05
C SER A 126 8.44 2.60 -9.67
N HIS A 127 8.65 1.49 -8.97
CA HIS A 127 9.99 1.01 -8.61
C HIS A 127 10.17 -0.47 -8.97
N ARG A 128 11.40 -0.94 -8.92
CA ARG A 128 11.71 -2.37 -9.10
C ARG A 128 11.16 -3.17 -7.91
N TYR A 129 10.71 -4.39 -8.18
CA TYR A 129 10.24 -5.32 -7.17
C TYR A 129 10.93 -6.68 -7.33
N ARG A 130 10.83 -7.51 -6.29
CA ARG A 130 11.30 -8.89 -6.30
C ARG A 130 10.14 -9.79 -5.87
N ILE A 131 9.92 -10.88 -6.61
CA ILE A 131 8.95 -11.90 -6.21
C ILE A 131 9.66 -12.84 -5.23
N CYS A 132 9.10 -13.02 -4.03
CA CYS A 132 9.56 -13.96 -3.02
C CYS A 132 8.64 -15.19 -3.05
N LEU A 133 9.15 -16.34 -3.49
CA LEU A 133 8.43 -17.60 -3.48
C LEU A 133 8.80 -18.40 -2.23
N LYS A 134 7.84 -19.06 -1.59
CA LYS A 134 8.07 -19.93 -0.41
C LYS A 134 8.87 -21.19 -0.73
N GLU A 135 8.92 -21.62 -1.99
CA GLU A 135 9.71 -22.76 -2.46
C GLU A 135 10.64 -22.29 -3.55
N GLU A 136 11.90 -22.78 -3.56
CA GLU A 136 12.88 -22.60 -4.65
C GLU A 136 12.41 -23.29 -5.94
N LYS A 137 11.34 -22.79 -6.56
CA LYS A 137 11.04 -23.10 -7.95
C LYS A 137 11.71 -22.04 -8.81
N VAL A 138 12.75 -22.46 -9.51
CA VAL A 138 13.37 -21.72 -10.61
C VAL A 138 12.26 -21.35 -11.60
N MET A 139 11.84 -20.09 -11.56
CA MET A 139 10.90 -19.58 -12.55
C MET A 139 11.68 -19.24 -13.82
N ASN A 140 11.26 -19.81 -14.94
CA ASN A 140 11.80 -19.51 -16.26
C ASN A 140 11.62 -18.02 -16.61
N ASP A 141 12.58 -17.44 -17.34
CA ASP A 141 12.66 -16.03 -17.76
C ASP A 141 11.39 -15.43 -18.40
N GLU A 142 10.47 -16.25 -18.90
CA GLU A 142 9.23 -15.80 -19.51
C GLU A 142 8.21 -15.22 -18.49
N ILE A 143 8.20 -15.71 -17.25
CA ILE A 143 7.30 -15.18 -16.20
C ILE A 143 7.81 -13.82 -15.70
N ASN A 144 9.11 -13.58 -15.71
CA ASN A 144 9.70 -12.29 -15.40
C ASN A 144 9.26 -11.15 -16.34
N ARG A 145 8.86 -11.46 -17.58
CA ARG A 145 8.37 -10.46 -18.54
C ARG A 145 6.88 -10.12 -18.37
N LEU A 146 6.05 -11.06 -17.94
CA LEU A 146 4.60 -10.80 -17.71
C LEU A 146 4.30 -10.16 -16.35
N ALA A 147 5.08 -10.47 -15.32
CA ALA A 147 4.93 -9.89 -13.99
C ALA A 147 5.30 -8.40 -13.92
N ILE A 148 6.04 -7.88 -14.91
CA ILE A 148 6.41 -6.45 -15.00
C ILE A 148 5.19 -5.52 -15.13
N TYR A 149 4.01 -6.03 -15.52
CA TYR A 149 2.86 -5.18 -15.85
C TYR A 149 1.85 -4.95 -14.72
N LEU A 150 1.87 -5.67 -13.59
CA LEU A 150 0.69 -5.68 -12.72
C LEU A 150 0.88 -5.49 -11.20
N MET A 151 2.09 -5.53 -10.63
CA MET A 151 2.24 -5.49 -9.15
C MET A 151 3.44 -4.67 -8.65
N GLY A 152 3.72 -3.56 -9.25
CA GLY A 152 4.64 -2.59 -8.66
C GLY A 152 3.87 -1.61 -7.79
N CYS A 153 4.35 -1.35 -6.58
CA CYS A 153 3.82 -0.25 -5.78
C CYS A 153 3.89 1.05 -6.58
N LEU A 154 2.74 1.51 -6.99
CA LEU A 154 2.55 2.66 -7.86
C LEU A 154 2.32 3.89 -7.01
N LEU A 155 2.98 4.98 -7.32
CA LEU A 155 2.67 6.31 -6.79
C LEU A 155 2.03 7.13 -7.90
N ILE A 156 0.84 7.65 -7.66
CA ILE A 156 0.07 8.42 -8.63
C ILE A 156 -0.18 9.83 -8.06
N CYS A 157 0.08 10.87 -8.87
CA CYS A 157 -0.37 12.23 -8.59
C CYS A 157 -1.87 12.35 -8.88
N LEU A 158 -2.64 13.02 -8.01
CA LEU A 158 -4.09 13.20 -8.10
C LEU A 158 -4.48 14.59 -8.60
N SER A 159 -3.52 15.48 -8.78
CA SER A 159 -3.74 16.87 -9.23
C SER A 159 -4.01 16.97 -10.72
#